data_356994ae68262c650f22e1eec1fa73f3
#
_entry.id   356994ae68262c650f22e1eec1fa73f3
#
_cell.length_a   1.000
_cell.length_b   1.000
_cell.length_c   1.000
_cell.angle_alpha   90.00
_cell.angle_beta   90.00
_cell.angle_gamma   90.00
#
_symmetry.space_group_name_H-M   'P 1'
#
loop_
_entity.id
_entity.type
_entity.pdbx_description
1 polymer ?
#
loop_
_entity_poly.entity_id
_entity_poly.type
_entity_poly.pdbx_seq_one_letter_code
_entity_poly.pdbx_strand_id
1 'polypeptide(L)'
;VLTRRRPTVLLNRLQSAIGALRIQGLWPPHSARLGCAFQLHSGRCTVVWPGGVPGRVDPLTLTANGESQTVTLDLLRCRELDRAILVAACDSAVPWTGTLLLTTYGGSRVEVPLDGPPAPGVLVLMSLYNLSGEYVVRAEWEHIAGSMRDAATAYGFDRISWYDGDTAIS
;
A
#
# COMPACT_ATOMS: atom_id res chain seq x y z
N VAL A 1 -0.68 -13.29 -10.84
CA VAL A 1 0.37 -13.27 -9.80
C VAL A 1 1.56 -12.51 -10.33
N LEU A 2 2.02 -11.50 -9.59
CA LEU A 2 3.29 -10.84 -9.88
C LEU A 2 4.45 -11.70 -9.36
N THR A 3 5.56 -11.62 -10.03
CA THR A 3 6.78 -12.36 -9.68
C THR A 3 8.00 -11.45 -9.85
N ARG A 4 9.13 -11.81 -9.25
CA ARG A 4 10.39 -11.06 -9.41
C ARG A 4 10.84 -10.93 -10.89
N ARG A 5 10.41 -11.86 -11.76
CA ARG A 5 10.69 -11.81 -13.22
C ARG A 5 9.69 -10.95 -14.00
N ARG A 6 8.46 -10.80 -13.48
CA ARG A 6 7.38 -9.99 -14.05
C ARG A 6 6.72 -9.18 -12.94
N PRO A 7 7.40 -8.15 -12.42
CA PRO A 7 6.93 -7.43 -11.25
C PRO A 7 5.85 -6.39 -11.56
N THR A 8 5.58 -6.10 -12.82
CA THR A 8 4.74 -4.95 -13.20
C THR A 8 3.54 -5.39 -14.01
N VAL A 9 2.41 -4.74 -13.76
CA VAL A 9 1.18 -4.83 -14.56
C VAL A 9 0.58 -3.43 -14.74
N LEU A 10 0.03 -3.19 -15.92
CA LEU A 10 -0.74 -1.98 -16.22
C LEU A 10 -2.22 -2.30 -16.03
N LEU A 11 -2.89 -1.53 -15.19
CA LEU A 11 -4.35 -1.49 -15.11
C LEU A 11 -4.84 -0.53 -16.20
N ASN A 12 -5.65 -1.04 -17.12
CA ASN A 12 -6.19 -0.22 -18.20
C ASN A 12 -7.16 0.85 -17.68
N ARG A 13 -7.59 1.77 -18.55
CA ARG A 13 -8.45 2.89 -18.17
C ARG A 13 -9.75 2.47 -17.49
N LEU A 14 -10.38 1.38 -17.91
CA LEU A 14 -11.60 0.90 -17.25
C LEU A 14 -11.31 0.39 -15.84
N GLN A 15 -10.22 -0.35 -15.65
CA GLN A 15 -9.79 -0.85 -14.35
C GLN A 15 -9.31 0.26 -13.41
N SER A 16 -8.86 1.39 -13.97
CA SER A 16 -8.31 2.54 -13.25
C SER A 16 -9.31 3.67 -13.00
N ALA A 17 -10.49 3.63 -13.60
CA ALA A 17 -11.44 4.75 -13.59
C ALA A 17 -12.81 4.41 -13.00
N ILE A 18 -13.14 3.14 -12.78
CA ILE A 18 -14.47 2.71 -12.36
C ILE A 18 -14.40 2.01 -10.99
N GLY A 19 -15.27 2.44 -10.08
CA GLY A 19 -15.47 1.80 -8.79
C GLY A 19 -14.33 2.02 -7.81
N ALA A 20 -13.80 0.96 -7.25
CA ALA A 20 -12.72 1.01 -6.28
C ALA A 20 -11.68 -0.07 -6.55
N LEU A 21 -10.41 0.25 -6.24
CA LEU A 21 -9.37 -0.74 -6.04
C LEU A 21 -9.39 -1.18 -4.59
N ARG A 22 -9.45 -2.48 -4.35
CA ARG A 22 -9.33 -3.07 -3.01
C ARG A 22 -8.00 -3.78 -2.92
N ILE A 23 -7.23 -3.43 -1.90
CA ILE A 23 -5.92 -4.01 -1.64
C ILE A 23 -5.96 -4.65 -0.26
N GLN A 24 -5.89 -5.96 -0.21
CA GLN A 24 -6.08 -6.75 1.01
C GLN A 24 -4.77 -7.44 1.40
N GLY A 25 -4.40 -7.31 2.67
CA GLY A 25 -3.37 -8.11 3.28
C GLY A 25 -3.97 -9.43 3.77
N LEU A 26 -3.54 -10.54 3.18
CA LEU A 26 -3.95 -11.90 3.51
C LEU A 26 -2.77 -12.61 4.17
N TRP A 27 -2.60 -12.43 5.47
CA TRP A 27 -1.55 -13.02 6.29
C TRP A 27 -2.08 -13.43 7.67
N PRO A 28 -1.36 -14.24 8.43
CA PRO A 28 -1.81 -14.66 9.76
C PRO A 28 -2.12 -13.47 10.65
N PRO A 29 -3.14 -13.55 11.49
CA PRO A 29 -3.54 -12.49 12.41
C PRO A 29 -2.33 -12.00 13.24
N HIS A 30 -2.22 -10.69 13.40
CA HIS A 30 -1.16 -10.03 14.18
C HIS A 30 0.28 -10.23 13.65
N SER A 31 0.48 -10.88 12.50
CA SER A 31 1.82 -11.06 11.94
C SER A 31 2.35 -9.79 11.27
N ALA A 32 1.48 -8.99 10.69
CA ALA A 32 1.84 -7.72 10.05
C ALA A 32 0.68 -6.73 10.02
N ARG A 33 1.01 -5.44 9.91
CA ARG A 33 0.07 -4.34 9.72
C ARG A 33 0.20 -3.80 8.30
N LEU A 34 -0.93 -3.68 7.60
CA LEU A 34 -0.97 -3.06 6.28
C LEU A 34 -0.99 -1.53 6.41
N GLY A 35 -0.09 -0.85 5.71
CA GLY A 35 -0.05 0.60 5.63
C GLY A 35 0.02 1.07 4.18
N CYS A 36 -0.28 2.34 3.98
CA CYS A 36 -0.20 2.99 2.67
C CYS A 36 0.32 4.41 2.82
N ALA A 37 1.43 4.74 2.16
CA ALA A 37 1.83 6.12 1.91
C ALA A 37 1.39 6.51 0.51
N PHE A 38 0.87 7.73 0.35
CA PHE A 38 0.44 8.20 -0.96
C PHE A 38 0.65 9.70 -1.16
N GLN A 39 0.72 10.08 -2.42
CA GLN A 39 0.83 11.46 -2.88
C GLN A 39 -0.28 11.77 -3.86
N LEU A 40 -0.87 12.95 -3.73
CA LEU A 40 -1.83 13.51 -4.68
C LEU A 40 -1.10 14.41 -5.69
N HIS A 41 -1.72 14.65 -6.86
CA HIS A 41 -1.21 15.61 -7.86
C HIS A 41 -1.03 17.02 -7.31
N SER A 42 -1.78 17.39 -6.26
CA SER A 42 -1.57 18.64 -5.51
C SER A 42 -0.23 18.69 -4.78
N GLY A 43 0.50 17.58 -4.71
CA GLY A 43 1.72 17.42 -3.94
C GLY A 43 1.49 17.10 -2.47
N ARG A 44 0.24 16.99 -2.01
CA ARG A 44 -0.07 16.53 -0.65
C ARG A 44 0.34 15.06 -0.50
N CYS A 45 1.14 14.80 0.52
CA CYS A 45 1.57 13.44 0.89
C CYS A 45 1.04 13.10 2.27
N THR A 46 0.64 11.85 2.49
CA THR A 46 0.23 11.37 3.80
C THR A 46 0.28 9.84 3.89
N VAL A 47 -0.01 9.31 5.07
CA VAL A 47 0.03 7.88 5.38
C VAL A 47 -1.29 7.46 6.00
N VAL A 48 -1.70 6.25 5.69
CA VAL A 48 -2.84 5.58 6.32
C VAL A 48 -2.37 4.28 6.94
N TRP A 49 -2.65 4.11 8.24
CA TRP A 49 -2.36 2.91 9.03
C TRP A 49 -3.63 2.34 9.67
N PRO A 50 -3.73 1.01 9.90
CA PRO A 50 -4.79 0.45 10.73
C PRO A 50 -4.62 0.92 12.17
N GLY A 51 -5.69 1.45 12.76
CA GLY A 51 -5.70 1.90 14.16
C GLY A 51 -5.09 3.28 14.41
N GLY A 52 -4.54 3.95 13.38
CA GLY A 52 -4.24 5.38 13.43
C GLY A 52 -5.52 6.21 13.28
N VAL A 53 -5.56 7.39 13.91
CA VAL A 53 -6.63 8.36 13.65
C VAL A 53 -6.11 9.32 12.58
N PRO A 54 -6.81 9.45 11.44
CA PRO A 54 -7.99 8.74 10.98
C PRO A 54 -7.64 7.57 10.02
N GLY A 55 -8.31 6.44 10.16
CA GLY A 55 -8.28 5.32 9.20
C GLY A 55 -8.83 5.68 7.82
N ARG A 56 -9.20 6.94 7.62
CA ARG A 56 -9.65 7.51 6.36
C ARG A 56 -8.95 8.83 6.09
N VAL A 57 -8.21 8.87 5.00
CA VAL A 57 -7.71 10.11 4.41
C VAL A 57 -8.12 10.09 2.95
N ASP A 58 -9.09 10.93 2.56
CA ASP A 58 -9.56 10.96 1.18
C ASP A 58 -8.38 11.10 0.20
N PRO A 59 -8.33 10.28 -0.84
CA PRO A 59 -9.32 9.35 -1.38
C PRO A 59 -9.17 7.89 -0.89
N LEU A 60 -8.36 7.63 0.12
CA LEU A 60 -8.11 6.30 0.65
C LEU A 60 -8.86 6.03 1.95
N THR A 61 -9.34 4.81 2.07
CA THR A 61 -9.89 4.27 3.31
C THR A 61 -9.15 2.99 3.68
N LEU A 62 -8.64 2.91 4.88
CA LEU A 62 -8.09 1.70 5.43
C LEU A 62 -9.04 1.14 6.48
N THR A 63 -9.44 -0.11 6.30
CA THR A 63 -10.25 -0.85 7.26
C THR A 63 -9.50 -2.08 7.74
N ALA A 64 -9.58 -2.35 9.03
CA ALA A 64 -9.07 -3.57 9.63
C ALA A 64 -10.24 -4.28 10.33
N ASN A 65 -10.60 -5.46 9.83
CA ASN A 65 -11.66 -6.29 10.40
C ASN A 65 -11.05 -7.64 10.80
N GLY A 66 -10.64 -7.76 12.07
CA GLY A 66 -10.10 -9.01 12.60
C GLY A 66 -8.90 -9.54 11.80
N GLU A 67 -9.14 -10.53 10.96
CA GLU A 67 -8.10 -11.23 10.20
C GLU A 67 -7.72 -10.53 8.88
N SER A 68 -8.50 -9.57 8.39
CA SER A 68 -8.23 -8.91 7.12
C SER A 68 -8.03 -7.40 7.28
N GLN A 69 -7.01 -6.89 6.62
CA GLN A 69 -6.73 -5.46 6.52
C GLN A 69 -6.87 -5.06 5.06
N THR A 70 -7.66 -4.03 4.80
CA THR A 70 -7.98 -3.61 3.43
C THR A 70 -7.77 -2.12 3.26
N VAL A 71 -6.97 -1.75 2.27
CA VAL A 71 -6.93 -0.39 1.71
C VAL A 71 -7.88 -0.33 0.53
N THR A 72 -8.81 0.60 0.56
CA THR A 72 -9.74 0.87 -0.54
C THR A 72 -9.44 2.22 -1.14
N LEU A 73 -9.18 2.25 -2.44
CA LEU A 73 -9.04 3.48 -3.24
C LEU A 73 -10.34 3.69 -4.00
N ASP A 74 -11.05 4.78 -3.71
CA ASP A 74 -12.21 5.21 -4.50
C ASP A 74 -11.71 5.85 -5.80
N LEU A 75 -11.84 5.15 -6.92
CA LEU A 75 -11.30 5.59 -8.22
C LEU A 75 -12.01 6.84 -8.79
N LEU A 76 -13.24 7.11 -8.35
CA LEU A 76 -13.92 8.35 -8.74
C LEU A 76 -13.26 9.57 -8.08
N ARG A 77 -12.73 9.40 -6.89
CA ARG A 77 -12.01 10.43 -6.13
C ARG A 77 -10.50 10.37 -6.33
N CYS A 78 -9.96 9.23 -6.76
CA CYS A 78 -8.53 9.00 -6.95
C CYS A 78 -7.97 9.57 -8.27
N ARG A 79 -8.71 10.33 -9.03
CA ARG A 79 -8.15 11.07 -10.19
C ARG A 79 -6.98 11.96 -9.78
N GLU A 80 -6.95 12.34 -8.51
CA GLU A 80 -5.90 13.15 -7.92
C GLU A 80 -4.71 12.32 -7.38
N LEU A 81 -4.82 10.99 -7.32
CA LEU A 81 -3.73 10.15 -6.85
C LEU A 81 -2.62 10.11 -7.89
N ASP A 82 -1.43 10.58 -7.50
CA ASP A 82 -0.22 10.53 -8.30
C ASP A 82 0.51 9.21 -8.13
N ARG A 83 0.79 8.85 -6.89
CA ARG A 83 1.48 7.60 -6.54
C ARG A 83 1.15 7.13 -5.13
N ALA A 84 1.35 5.83 -4.90
CA ALA A 84 1.22 5.22 -3.59
C ALA A 84 2.19 4.05 -3.40
N ILE A 85 2.54 3.74 -2.16
CA ILE A 85 3.17 2.49 -1.77
C ILE A 85 2.32 1.77 -0.73
N LEU A 86 2.23 0.46 -0.87
CA LEU A 86 1.59 -0.44 0.08
C LEU A 86 2.69 -1.18 0.84
N VAL A 87 2.60 -1.15 2.14
CA VAL A 87 3.62 -1.74 3.01
C VAL A 87 2.98 -2.70 4.01
N ALA A 88 3.74 -3.71 4.40
CA ALA A 88 3.48 -4.50 5.58
C ALA A 88 4.53 -4.14 6.64
N ALA A 89 4.11 -3.87 7.86
CA ALA A 89 5.01 -3.64 8.98
C ALA A 89 4.86 -4.73 10.03
N CYS A 90 5.99 -5.17 10.57
CA CYS A 90 6.05 -6.16 11.63
C CYS A 90 7.01 -5.70 12.72
N ASP A 91 6.54 -5.71 13.97
CA ASP A 91 7.31 -5.29 15.14
C ASP A 91 8.23 -6.41 15.67
N SER A 92 8.06 -7.63 15.18
CA SER A 92 8.80 -8.81 15.59
C SER A 92 9.40 -9.57 14.42
N ALA A 93 10.48 -10.31 14.67
CA ALA A 93 11.11 -11.14 13.65
C ALA A 93 10.30 -12.43 13.39
N VAL A 94 9.20 -12.27 12.63
CA VAL A 94 8.40 -13.39 12.14
C VAL A 94 8.61 -13.56 10.63
N PRO A 95 8.50 -14.79 10.08
CA PRO A 95 8.59 -14.99 8.64
C PRO A 95 7.51 -14.18 7.90
N TRP A 96 7.93 -13.49 6.86
CA TRP A 96 7.01 -12.82 5.95
C TRP A 96 6.27 -13.87 5.14
N THR A 97 5.01 -14.14 5.48
CA THR A 97 4.16 -15.13 4.81
C THR A 97 2.79 -14.53 4.51
N GLY A 98 2.21 -14.91 3.39
CA GLY A 98 0.89 -14.45 2.97
C GLY A 98 0.88 -13.87 1.57
N THR A 99 -0.10 -13.04 1.29
CA THR A 99 -0.28 -12.43 -0.04
C THR A 99 -0.92 -11.06 0.10
N LEU A 100 -0.42 -10.08 -0.65
CA LEU A 100 -1.14 -8.85 -0.91
C LEU A 100 -1.99 -9.06 -2.17
N LEU A 101 -3.29 -8.87 -2.05
CA LEU A 101 -4.25 -9.05 -3.13
C LEU A 101 -4.85 -7.71 -3.53
N LEU A 102 -4.61 -7.25 -4.75
CA LEU A 102 -5.32 -6.13 -5.36
C LEU A 102 -6.46 -6.67 -6.23
N THR A 103 -7.65 -6.13 -6.02
CA THR A 103 -8.85 -6.48 -6.81
C THR A 103 -9.45 -5.21 -7.41
N THR A 104 -9.70 -5.22 -8.71
CA THR A 104 -10.41 -4.15 -9.43
C THR A 104 -11.92 -4.33 -9.33
N TYR A 105 -12.69 -3.27 -9.61
CA TYR A 105 -14.16 -3.34 -9.67
C TYR A 105 -14.67 -4.43 -10.63
N GLY A 106 -14.01 -4.62 -11.77
CA GLY A 106 -14.34 -5.67 -12.75
C GLY A 106 -13.89 -7.09 -12.36
N GLY A 107 -13.36 -7.28 -11.14
CA GLY A 107 -12.97 -8.59 -10.63
C GLY A 107 -11.58 -9.07 -11.06
N SER A 108 -10.80 -8.28 -11.79
CA SER A 108 -9.41 -8.59 -12.10
C SER A 108 -8.58 -8.60 -10.80
N ARG A 109 -7.67 -9.56 -10.69
CA ARG A 109 -6.85 -9.77 -9.48
C ARG A 109 -5.37 -9.67 -9.79
N VAL A 110 -4.65 -8.95 -8.94
CA VAL A 110 -3.19 -8.90 -8.92
C VAL A 110 -2.72 -9.39 -7.55
N GLU A 111 -1.89 -10.40 -7.54
CA GLU A 111 -1.39 -11.02 -6.31
C GLU A 111 0.11 -10.80 -6.19
N VAL A 112 0.54 -10.34 -5.02
CA VAL A 112 1.93 -10.19 -4.63
C VAL A 112 2.19 -11.09 -3.43
N PRO A 113 2.81 -12.25 -3.62
CA PRO A 113 3.14 -13.13 -2.51
C PRO A 113 4.16 -12.48 -1.59
N LEU A 114 3.94 -12.63 -0.29
CA LEU A 114 4.93 -12.30 0.73
C LEU A 114 5.78 -13.54 0.96
N ASP A 115 7.05 -13.39 0.66
CA ASP A 115 8.04 -14.45 0.86
C ASP A 115 9.35 -13.80 1.28
N GLY A 116 9.75 -14.01 2.52
CA GLY A 116 10.97 -13.42 3.04
C GLY A 116 11.40 -13.98 4.39
N PRO A 117 12.69 -13.85 4.71
CA PRO A 117 13.21 -14.27 5.99
C PRO A 117 12.60 -13.47 7.14
N PRO A 118 12.60 -14.01 8.37
CA PRO A 118 12.14 -13.27 9.53
C PRO A 118 12.98 -12.01 9.72
N ALA A 119 12.33 -10.86 9.73
CA ALA A 119 13.00 -9.59 10.01
C ALA A 119 11.96 -8.56 10.52
N PRO A 120 12.27 -7.82 11.58
CA PRO A 120 11.44 -6.69 11.98
C PRO A 120 11.61 -5.55 10.99
N GLY A 121 10.61 -4.68 10.91
CA GLY A 121 10.65 -3.49 10.06
C GLY A 121 9.49 -3.42 9.08
N VAL A 122 9.72 -2.80 7.94
CA VAL A 122 8.72 -2.55 6.92
C VAL A 122 9.11 -3.26 5.63
N LEU A 123 8.18 -4.02 5.07
CA LEU A 123 8.31 -4.61 3.74
C LEU A 123 7.45 -3.80 2.76
N VAL A 124 8.08 -3.10 1.83
CA VAL A 124 7.36 -2.45 0.72
C VAL A 124 6.94 -3.53 -0.25
N LEU A 125 5.64 -3.71 -0.41
CA LEU A 125 5.07 -4.81 -1.17
C LEU A 125 4.75 -4.41 -2.60
N MET A 126 4.19 -3.21 -2.75
CA MET A 126 3.62 -2.77 -4.01
C MET A 126 3.72 -1.25 -4.11
N SER A 127 4.06 -0.77 -5.30
CA SER A 127 3.91 0.63 -5.67
C SER A 127 2.84 0.79 -6.76
N LEU A 128 2.13 1.90 -6.71
CA LEU A 128 1.18 2.34 -7.73
C LEU A 128 1.61 3.70 -8.26
N TYR A 129 1.57 3.86 -9.58
CA TYR A 129 1.85 5.12 -10.27
C TYR A 129 0.72 5.42 -11.24
N ASN A 130 0.22 6.65 -11.21
CA ASN A 130 -0.77 7.13 -12.18
C ASN A 130 -0.06 7.67 -13.41
N LEU A 131 -0.21 6.98 -14.53
CA LEU A 131 0.29 7.43 -15.82
C LEU A 131 -0.89 7.85 -16.70
N SER A 132 -1.23 9.14 -16.68
CA SER A 132 -2.30 9.71 -17.52
C SER A 132 -3.66 9.01 -17.35
N GLY A 133 -4.00 8.62 -16.11
CA GLY A 133 -5.28 7.99 -15.79
C GLY A 133 -5.27 6.46 -15.87
N GLU A 134 -4.12 5.85 -16.07
CA GLU A 134 -3.89 4.40 -15.96
C GLU A 134 -2.93 4.12 -14.80
N TYR A 135 -3.22 3.11 -13.99
CA TYR A 135 -2.33 2.75 -12.89
C TYR A 135 -1.34 1.67 -13.31
N VAL A 136 -0.07 1.99 -13.17
CA VAL A 136 1.00 1.00 -13.17
C VAL A 136 1.14 0.46 -11.77
N VAL A 137 1.00 -0.84 -11.62
CA VAL A 137 1.18 -1.58 -10.37
C VAL A 137 2.46 -2.36 -10.45
N ARG A 138 3.36 -2.17 -9.51
CA ARG A 138 4.63 -2.89 -9.43
C ARG A 138 4.80 -3.53 -8.06
N ALA A 139 5.18 -4.79 -8.02
CA ALA A 139 5.61 -5.48 -6.82
C ALA A 139 7.08 -5.16 -6.52
N GLU A 140 7.38 -4.78 -5.29
CA GLU A 140 8.70 -4.29 -4.88
C GLU A 140 9.48 -5.34 -4.07
N TRP A 141 8.86 -5.97 -3.07
CA TRP A 141 9.52 -6.90 -2.12
C TRP A 141 10.77 -6.31 -1.46
N GLU A 142 10.76 -5.01 -1.18
CA GLU A 142 11.89 -4.34 -0.57
C GLU A 142 11.73 -4.26 0.95
N HIS A 143 12.66 -4.88 1.67
CA HIS A 143 12.70 -4.80 3.13
C HIS A 143 13.50 -3.59 3.58
N ILE A 144 12.89 -2.79 4.46
CA ILE A 144 13.49 -1.61 5.08
C ILE A 144 13.56 -1.86 6.58
N ALA A 145 14.79 -1.93 7.10
CA ALA A 145 15.04 -2.09 8.53
C ALA A 145 14.79 -0.74 9.23
N GLY A 146 13.52 -0.44 9.50
CA GLY A 146 13.11 0.83 10.07
C GLY A 146 11.60 0.94 10.16
N SER A 147 11.14 2.18 10.18
CA SER A 147 9.74 2.58 10.34
C SER A 147 9.05 2.86 9.00
N MET A 148 7.77 3.19 9.05
CA MET A 148 7.03 3.69 7.90
C MET A 148 7.64 4.97 7.33
N ARG A 149 8.18 5.84 8.19
CA ARG A 149 8.89 7.06 7.78
C ARG A 149 10.09 6.73 6.90
N ASP A 150 10.87 5.72 7.30
CA ASP A 150 12.05 5.31 6.53
C ASP A 150 11.66 4.75 5.17
N ALA A 151 10.59 3.93 5.13
CA ALA A 151 10.03 3.42 3.89
C ALA A 151 9.49 4.53 2.99
N ALA A 152 8.72 5.46 3.54
CA ALA A 152 8.19 6.60 2.81
C ALA A 152 9.32 7.47 2.24
N THR A 153 10.35 7.74 3.02
CA THR A 153 11.52 8.52 2.59
C THR A 153 12.28 7.81 1.47
N ALA A 154 12.51 6.50 1.59
CA ALA A 154 13.18 5.71 0.56
C ALA A 154 12.46 5.75 -0.79
N TYR A 155 11.13 5.93 -0.78
CA TYR A 155 10.30 6.07 -1.97
C TYR A 155 9.99 7.52 -2.34
N GLY A 156 10.68 8.50 -1.74
CA GLY A 156 10.60 9.92 -2.09
C GLY A 156 9.32 10.62 -1.65
N PHE A 157 8.67 10.17 -0.58
CA PHE A 157 7.54 10.86 0.05
C PHE A 157 8.05 11.89 1.07
N ASP A 158 8.87 12.83 0.63
CA ASP A 158 9.62 13.76 1.50
C ASP A 158 8.76 14.86 2.14
N ARG A 159 7.50 15.00 1.69
CA ARG A 159 6.58 16.05 2.17
C ARG A 159 5.68 15.60 3.30
N ILE A 160 5.88 14.41 3.83
CA ILE A 160 5.13 13.92 5.00
C ILE A 160 5.77 14.52 6.24
N SER A 161 4.98 15.20 7.06
CA SER A 161 5.39 15.60 8.41
C SER A 161 5.10 14.46 9.38
N TRP A 162 6.04 14.16 10.25
CA TRP A 162 5.98 13.02 11.14
C TRP A 162 5.98 13.43 12.61
N TYR A 163 5.10 12.84 13.40
CA TYR A 163 5.13 12.93 14.86
C TYR A 163 6.16 11.94 15.43
N ASP A 164 6.17 10.72 14.90
CA ASP A 164 7.12 9.65 15.22
C ASP A 164 7.49 8.84 13.95
N GLY A 165 8.06 7.64 14.11
CA GLY A 165 8.45 6.80 12.97
C GLY A 165 7.27 6.29 12.13
N ASP A 166 6.07 6.19 12.72
CA ASP A 166 4.92 5.55 12.08
C ASP A 166 3.70 6.49 11.98
N THR A 167 3.69 7.62 12.69
CA THR A 167 2.56 8.54 12.76
C THR A 167 2.83 9.81 11.98
N ALA A 168 2.09 10.01 10.89
CA ALA A 168 2.13 11.26 10.14
C ALA A 168 1.26 12.34 10.81
N ILE A 169 1.72 13.59 10.74
CA ILE A 169 0.95 14.77 11.13
C ILE A 169 0.13 15.19 9.90
N SER A 170 -1.17 15.17 10.00
CA SER A 170 -2.11 15.56 8.94
C SER A 170 -2.34 17.07 8.91
#